data_96e084d466c4721e49b35d5f48ac5a23
#
_entry.id   96e084d466c4721e49b35d5f48ac5a23
#
_cell.length_a   1.000
_cell.length_b   1.000
_cell.length_c   1.000
_cell.angle_alpha   90.00
_cell.angle_beta   90.00
_cell.angle_gamma   90.00
#
_symmetry.space_group_name_H-M   'P 1'
#
loop_
_entity.id
_entity.type
_entity.pdbx_description
1 polymer ?
#
loop_
_entity_poly.entity_id
_entity_poly.type
_entity_poly.pdbx_seq_one_letter_code
_entity_poly.pdbx_strand_id
1 'polypeptide(L)'
;MKTLKYSESFVWLVSILTFGIITVLAGSTWAETPKEIRIGATVSMSGKFSTEVGPFKQLMDAYAAEINGQGGIYVKAAGSRLPIRFIVYDDKSDGPTARKFYERLISVDKADILLGPYSSPVTFAASIAAEENKVPFIAICANSHKIYNRGFQWVVCVIDKAPLYTHRYWDMIEAEGQAKTVAFVVEDTLHPQGVYRGAKKLSETAGLKEVLLKVLPADTHDFTAAIVKIQETSPDIVFVSANVPFSIAFMRQARELDLNPKEFHVIHHGGVFKKGLGVGAEGVVGQSYWTQGMDYGHPERFVAVMERSGISLDDFPWAPAYMMAFEVATQAIERAGSLDKKKLMPTLKKLKVMTIGGVVSFAENGVGTINSYPSQIINGKYHIIWPSQIATAPHRYPGTRN
;
A
#
# COMPACT_ATOMS: atom_id res chain seq x y z
N MET A 1 15.51 70.29 -67.16
CA MET A 1 15.44 68.97 -66.53
C MET A 1 15.67 69.14 -65.01
N LYS A 2 14.59 69.03 -64.21
CA LYS A 2 14.74 69.11 -62.71
C LYS A 2 14.47 67.76 -62.17
N THR A 3 15.46 67.11 -61.60
CA THR A 3 15.35 65.84 -60.87
C THR A 3 14.82 66.07 -59.48
N LEU A 4 13.69 65.47 -59.14
CA LEU A 4 13.11 65.46 -57.81
C LEU A 4 13.90 64.47 -56.93
N LYS A 5 14.49 64.97 -55.84
CA LYS A 5 15.01 64.18 -54.75
C LYS A 5 13.89 63.79 -53.83
N TYR A 6 13.61 62.50 -53.70
CA TYR A 6 12.74 61.96 -52.65
C TYR A 6 13.55 61.85 -51.36
N SER A 7 12.96 62.36 -50.25
CA SER A 7 13.59 62.42 -48.96
C SER A 7 13.56 61.02 -48.29
N GLU A 8 14.69 60.62 -47.74
CA GLU A 8 14.88 59.34 -47.02
C GLU A 8 14.08 59.19 -45.70
N SER A 9 13.30 60.21 -45.31
CA SER A 9 12.56 60.25 -44.07
C SER A 9 11.25 59.42 -44.06
N PHE A 10 10.77 58.92 -45.20
CA PHE A 10 9.51 58.19 -45.28
C PHE A 10 9.63 56.67 -45.13
N VAL A 11 10.85 56.15 -45.25
CA VAL A 11 11.10 54.70 -45.16
C VAL A 11 11.24 54.25 -43.69
N TRP A 12 11.62 55.13 -42.77
CA TRP A 12 11.79 54.81 -41.34
C TRP A 12 10.49 54.78 -40.53
N LEU A 13 9.44 55.45 -40.98
CA LEU A 13 8.15 55.46 -40.28
C LEU A 13 7.28 54.21 -40.54
N VAL A 14 7.50 53.53 -41.64
CA VAL A 14 6.75 52.31 -41.99
C VAL A 14 7.36 51.07 -41.33
N SER A 15 8.70 51.08 -41.07
CA SER A 15 9.40 49.96 -40.43
C SER A 15 9.17 49.87 -38.90
N ILE A 16 8.80 50.97 -38.24
CA ILE A 16 8.56 51.00 -36.78
C ILE A 16 7.10 50.55 -36.47
N LEU A 17 6.16 50.71 -37.39
CA LEU A 17 4.79 50.28 -37.20
C LEU A 17 4.55 48.76 -37.44
N THR A 18 5.44 48.11 -38.21
CA THR A 18 5.36 46.67 -38.43
C THR A 18 6.06 45.83 -37.36
N PHE A 19 6.99 46.43 -36.58
CA PHE A 19 7.66 45.73 -35.45
C PHE A 19 6.87 45.78 -34.14
N GLY A 20 5.89 46.70 -34.02
CA GLY A 20 5.06 46.85 -32.81
C GLY A 20 3.84 45.95 -32.74
N ILE A 21 3.49 45.19 -33.80
CA ILE A 21 2.28 44.35 -33.82
C ILE A 21 2.58 42.85 -33.66
N ILE A 22 3.84 42.45 -33.75
CA ILE A 22 4.23 41.01 -33.60
C ILE A 22 4.49 40.59 -32.14
N THR A 23 4.53 41.52 -31.18
CA THR A 23 4.84 41.21 -29.78
C THR A 23 3.62 41.05 -28.87
N VAL A 24 2.39 41.00 -29.35
CA VAL A 24 1.19 40.88 -28.52
C VAL A 24 0.45 39.54 -28.73
N LEU A 25 1.00 38.66 -29.53
CA LEU A 25 0.50 37.26 -29.66
C LEU A 25 1.45 36.23 -29.05
N ALA A 26 2.20 36.60 -27.98
CA ALA A 26 2.65 35.63 -27.01
C ALA A 26 1.39 35.14 -26.27
N GLY A 27 0.67 34.22 -26.89
CA GLY A 27 -0.48 33.60 -26.30
C GLY A 27 -0.13 33.06 -24.93
N SER A 28 -0.62 33.70 -23.89
CA SER A 28 -0.84 33.02 -22.64
C SER A 28 -1.68 31.80 -23.00
N THR A 29 -1.04 30.64 -23.12
CA THR A 29 -1.72 29.36 -23.09
C THR A 29 -2.40 29.33 -21.73
N TRP A 30 -3.67 29.75 -21.70
CA TRP A 30 -4.51 29.55 -20.55
C TRP A 30 -4.53 28.04 -20.33
N ALA A 31 -3.75 27.57 -19.35
CA ALA A 31 -3.84 26.19 -18.95
C ALA A 31 -5.32 25.95 -18.61
N GLU A 32 -5.98 25.06 -19.33
CA GLU A 32 -7.38 24.75 -19.11
C GLU A 32 -7.57 24.41 -17.62
N THR A 33 -8.47 25.13 -16.96
CA THR A 33 -8.73 24.88 -15.53
C THR A 33 -9.18 23.44 -15.38
N PRO A 34 -8.54 22.63 -14.54
CA PRO A 34 -8.88 21.22 -14.38
C PRO A 34 -10.33 21.08 -13.93
N LYS A 35 -11.09 20.17 -14.54
CA LYS A 35 -12.51 19.90 -14.22
C LYS A 35 -12.67 18.75 -13.23
N GLU A 36 -11.66 17.94 -13.05
CA GLU A 36 -11.60 16.77 -12.16
C GLU A 36 -10.18 16.52 -11.68
N ILE A 37 -10.05 15.74 -10.61
CA ILE A 37 -8.77 15.20 -10.12
C ILE A 37 -8.67 13.76 -10.60
N ARG A 38 -7.62 13.42 -11.34
CA ARG A 38 -7.39 12.08 -11.90
C ARG A 38 -6.41 11.32 -11.04
N ILE A 39 -6.88 10.25 -10.42
CA ILE A 39 -6.07 9.36 -9.59
C ILE A 39 -5.85 8.08 -10.38
N GLY A 40 -4.63 7.84 -10.84
CA GLY A 40 -4.28 6.65 -11.60
C GLY A 40 -3.89 5.48 -10.71
N ALA A 41 -4.34 4.27 -11.03
CA ALA A 41 -3.99 3.06 -10.29
C ALA A 41 -4.00 1.82 -11.16
N THR A 42 -3.32 0.75 -10.71
CA THR A 42 -3.63 -0.60 -11.15
C THR A 42 -4.07 -1.47 -9.97
N VAL A 43 -4.88 -2.47 -10.26
CA VAL A 43 -5.34 -3.50 -9.32
C VAL A 43 -5.12 -4.86 -9.97
N SER A 44 -4.63 -5.82 -9.22
CA SER A 44 -4.54 -7.22 -9.67
C SER A 44 -5.95 -7.84 -9.69
N MET A 45 -6.79 -7.45 -10.67
CA MET A 45 -8.14 -7.99 -10.84
C MET A 45 -8.09 -9.44 -11.32
N SER A 46 -6.99 -9.84 -11.96
CA SER A 46 -6.68 -11.20 -12.39
C SER A 46 -5.26 -11.61 -11.96
N GLY A 47 -4.92 -12.89 -12.16
CA GLY A 47 -3.64 -13.44 -11.76
C GLY A 47 -3.58 -13.82 -10.27
N LYS A 48 -2.38 -14.12 -9.76
CA LYS A 48 -2.16 -14.74 -8.45
C LYS A 48 -2.59 -13.93 -7.24
N PHE A 49 -2.71 -12.62 -7.37
CA PHE A 49 -3.13 -11.73 -6.28
C PHE A 49 -4.61 -11.32 -6.36
N SER A 50 -5.36 -11.81 -7.35
CA SER A 50 -6.77 -11.42 -7.53
C SER A 50 -7.68 -11.83 -6.36
N THR A 51 -7.36 -12.91 -5.66
CA THR A 51 -8.07 -13.33 -4.46
C THR A 51 -7.88 -12.41 -3.26
N GLU A 52 -6.82 -11.58 -3.28
CA GLU A 52 -6.46 -10.70 -2.16
C GLU A 52 -6.92 -9.27 -2.37
N VAL A 53 -6.95 -8.80 -3.62
CA VAL A 53 -7.24 -7.40 -3.94
C VAL A 53 -8.12 -7.20 -5.18
N GLY A 54 -8.58 -8.26 -5.84
CA GLY A 54 -9.34 -8.18 -7.09
C GLY A 54 -10.51 -7.19 -7.08
N PRO A 55 -11.35 -7.15 -6.02
CA PRO A 55 -12.50 -6.26 -5.97
C PRO A 55 -12.18 -4.81 -5.57
N PHE A 56 -10.92 -4.42 -5.38
CA PHE A 56 -10.59 -3.08 -4.83
C PHE A 56 -10.86 -1.91 -5.78
N LYS A 57 -11.16 -2.19 -7.04
CA LYS A 57 -11.76 -1.15 -7.90
C LYS A 57 -13.11 -0.67 -7.34
N GLN A 58 -13.95 -1.57 -6.80
CA GLN A 58 -15.21 -1.20 -6.16
C GLN A 58 -14.99 -0.31 -4.93
N LEU A 59 -13.90 -0.57 -4.16
CA LEU A 59 -13.54 0.28 -3.03
C LEU A 59 -13.14 1.70 -3.47
N MET A 60 -12.37 1.81 -4.56
CA MET A 60 -12.00 3.09 -5.17
C MET A 60 -13.23 3.86 -5.65
N ASP A 61 -14.15 3.19 -6.34
CA ASP A 61 -15.38 3.78 -6.84
C ASP A 61 -16.28 4.26 -5.68
N ALA A 62 -16.40 3.47 -4.60
CA ALA A 62 -17.17 3.82 -3.40
C ALA A 62 -16.57 5.03 -2.68
N TYR A 63 -15.25 5.11 -2.55
CA TYR A 63 -14.57 6.27 -1.97
C TYR A 63 -14.73 7.51 -2.83
N ALA A 64 -14.62 7.39 -4.16
CA ALA A 64 -14.86 8.51 -5.07
C ALA A 64 -16.29 9.03 -4.95
N ALA A 65 -17.27 8.13 -4.87
CA ALA A 65 -18.68 8.52 -4.68
C ALA A 65 -18.88 9.26 -3.35
N GLU A 66 -18.23 8.83 -2.27
CA GLU A 66 -18.27 9.48 -0.96
C GLU A 66 -17.70 10.91 -1.02
N ILE A 67 -16.51 11.09 -1.57
CA ILE A 67 -15.86 12.41 -1.70
C ILE A 67 -16.66 13.32 -2.63
N ASN A 68 -17.12 12.81 -3.77
CA ASN A 68 -17.85 13.59 -4.76
C ASN A 68 -19.25 13.98 -4.26
N GLY A 69 -19.90 13.12 -3.46
CA GLY A 69 -21.14 13.43 -2.78
C GLY A 69 -21.03 14.60 -1.79
N GLN A 70 -19.81 14.83 -1.24
CA GLN A 70 -19.48 15.99 -0.39
C GLN A 70 -19.00 17.20 -1.22
N GLY A 71 -19.16 17.17 -2.54
CA GLY A 71 -18.77 18.24 -3.47
C GLY A 71 -17.31 18.17 -3.97
N GLY A 72 -16.60 17.09 -3.73
CA GLY A 72 -15.20 16.92 -4.18
C GLY A 72 -14.17 17.58 -3.26
N ILE A 73 -12.95 17.78 -3.76
CA ILE A 73 -11.81 18.34 -3.02
C ILE A 73 -11.57 19.79 -3.45
N TYR A 74 -11.38 20.69 -2.49
CA TYR A 74 -11.05 22.08 -2.82
C TYR A 74 -9.62 22.21 -3.32
N VAL A 75 -9.45 22.74 -4.54
CA VAL A 75 -8.16 23.00 -5.16
C VAL A 75 -8.00 24.50 -5.35
N LYS A 76 -7.20 25.13 -4.49
CA LYS A 76 -7.02 26.60 -4.46
C LYS A 76 -6.63 27.17 -5.84
N ALA A 77 -5.74 26.50 -6.57
CA ALA A 77 -5.30 26.94 -7.90
C ALA A 77 -6.42 26.88 -8.95
N ALA A 78 -7.45 26.07 -8.75
CA ALA A 78 -8.64 26.01 -9.60
C ALA A 78 -9.76 26.97 -9.11
N GLY A 79 -9.64 27.50 -7.88
CA GLY A 79 -10.66 28.33 -7.25
C GLY A 79 -11.98 27.61 -6.95
N SER A 80 -12.00 26.28 -7.00
CA SER A 80 -13.21 25.47 -6.89
C SER A 80 -12.95 24.09 -6.26
N ARG A 81 -14.04 23.44 -5.86
CA ARG A 81 -13.99 22.01 -5.52
C ARG A 81 -14.07 21.19 -6.79
N LEU A 82 -13.23 20.19 -6.90
CA LEU A 82 -13.15 19.30 -8.05
C LEU A 82 -13.53 17.87 -7.63
N PRO A 83 -14.33 17.17 -8.42
CA PRO A 83 -14.58 15.74 -8.20
C PRO A 83 -13.32 14.94 -8.42
N ILE A 84 -13.19 13.81 -7.72
CA ILE A 84 -12.13 12.83 -7.97
C ILE A 84 -12.62 11.72 -8.90
N ARG A 85 -11.71 11.21 -9.73
CA ARG A 85 -11.96 10.04 -10.58
C ARG A 85 -10.77 9.10 -10.52
N PHE A 86 -11.00 7.83 -10.16
CA PHE A 86 -10.01 6.79 -10.32
C PHE A 86 -10.01 6.26 -11.75
N ILE A 87 -8.80 6.13 -12.31
CA ILE A 87 -8.54 5.47 -13.61
C ILE A 87 -7.77 4.20 -13.28
N VAL A 88 -8.40 3.05 -13.48
CA VAL A 88 -7.91 1.77 -12.97
C VAL A 88 -7.75 0.75 -14.08
N TYR A 89 -6.59 0.10 -14.15
CA TYR A 89 -6.28 -1.00 -15.05
C TYR A 89 -5.99 -2.29 -14.29
N ASP A 90 -6.23 -3.44 -14.94
CA ASP A 90 -5.84 -4.75 -14.41
C ASP A 90 -4.37 -5.02 -14.72
N ASP A 91 -3.51 -5.10 -13.70
CA ASP A 91 -2.10 -5.41 -13.87
C ASP A 91 -1.81 -6.92 -13.99
N LYS A 92 -2.82 -7.76 -13.86
CA LYS A 92 -2.74 -9.22 -13.97
C LYS A 92 -1.73 -9.84 -13.01
N SER A 93 -1.45 -9.16 -11.88
CA SER A 93 -0.42 -9.55 -10.90
C SER A 93 1.00 -9.57 -11.48
N ASP A 94 1.26 -8.82 -12.56
CA ASP A 94 2.50 -8.83 -13.33
C ASP A 94 3.18 -7.45 -13.33
N GLY A 95 4.48 -7.42 -12.96
CA GLY A 95 5.23 -6.16 -12.83
C GLY A 95 5.41 -5.41 -14.15
N PRO A 96 5.89 -6.04 -15.23
CA PRO A 96 5.98 -5.43 -16.55
C PRO A 96 4.65 -4.87 -17.07
N THR A 97 3.56 -5.61 -16.90
CA THR A 97 2.22 -5.16 -17.27
C THR A 97 1.79 -3.93 -16.46
N ALA A 98 2.01 -3.95 -15.14
CA ALA A 98 1.76 -2.80 -14.29
C ALA A 98 2.55 -1.58 -14.76
N ARG A 99 3.87 -1.69 -14.95
CA ARG A 99 4.70 -0.58 -15.45
C ARG A 99 4.13 0.05 -16.71
N LYS A 100 3.75 -0.77 -17.69
CA LYS A 100 3.16 -0.32 -18.96
C LYS A 100 1.85 0.46 -18.74
N PHE A 101 1.00 0.02 -17.80
CA PHE A 101 -0.21 0.76 -17.48
C PHE A 101 0.07 2.06 -16.72
N TYR A 102 1.09 2.14 -15.86
CA TYR A 102 1.49 3.41 -15.24
C TYR A 102 2.04 4.40 -16.27
N GLU A 103 2.82 3.95 -17.24
CA GLU A 103 3.24 4.79 -18.38
C GLU A 103 2.03 5.35 -19.14
N ARG A 104 0.98 4.54 -19.36
CA ARG A 104 -0.28 4.96 -19.98
C ARG A 104 -1.06 5.95 -19.12
N LEU A 105 -1.24 5.66 -17.83
CA LEU A 105 -1.89 6.55 -16.87
C LEU A 105 -1.28 7.95 -16.87
N ILE A 106 0.04 8.02 -17.02
CA ILE A 106 0.81 9.27 -17.05
C ILE A 106 0.68 9.97 -18.41
N SER A 107 0.96 9.26 -19.49
CA SER A 107 1.14 9.86 -20.83
C SER A 107 -0.18 10.10 -21.56
N VAL A 108 -1.17 9.21 -21.40
CA VAL A 108 -2.46 9.25 -22.11
C VAL A 108 -3.56 9.78 -21.20
N ASP A 109 -3.73 9.17 -20.02
CA ASP A 109 -4.84 9.48 -19.12
C ASP A 109 -4.58 10.73 -18.28
N LYS A 110 -3.32 11.22 -18.27
CA LYS A 110 -2.91 12.47 -17.57
C LYS A 110 -3.24 12.45 -16.07
N ALA A 111 -2.94 11.34 -15.41
CA ALA A 111 -3.12 11.23 -13.98
C ALA A 111 -2.32 12.31 -13.21
N ASP A 112 -2.97 12.92 -12.22
CA ASP A 112 -2.38 13.94 -11.36
C ASP A 112 -1.52 13.34 -10.26
N ILE A 113 -1.98 12.18 -9.73
CA ILE A 113 -1.33 11.39 -8.69
C ILE A 113 -1.59 9.90 -8.96
N LEU A 114 -0.67 9.05 -8.51
CA LEU A 114 -0.73 7.61 -8.72
C LEU A 114 -0.85 6.87 -7.38
N LEU A 115 -1.68 5.85 -7.34
CA LEU A 115 -1.72 4.87 -6.27
C LEU A 115 -1.08 3.57 -6.75
N GLY A 116 -0.22 3.01 -5.93
CA GLY A 116 0.53 1.79 -6.26
C GLY A 116 -0.35 0.54 -6.25
N PRO A 117 0.09 -0.50 -6.97
CA PRO A 117 -0.56 -1.81 -6.97
C PRO A 117 -0.29 -2.57 -5.68
N TYR A 118 -1.01 -3.66 -5.51
CA TYR A 118 -0.69 -4.67 -4.50
C TYR A 118 0.61 -5.39 -4.85
N SER A 119 1.32 -5.81 -3.81
CA SER A 119 2.59 -6.55 -3.79
C SER A 119 3.85 -5.74 -4.11
N SER A 120 4.93 -6.10 -3.39
CA SER A 120 6.24 -5.48 -3.58
C SER A 120 6.87 -5.75 -4.95
N PRO A 121 6.77 -6.95 -5.57
CA PRO A 121 7.32 -7.19 -6.91
C PRO A 121 6.66 -6.33 -7.98
N VAL A 122 5.33 -6.21 -7.96
CA VAL A 122 4.57 -5.43 -8.95
C VAL A 122 4.87 -3.94 -8.79
N THR A 123 4.85 -3.44 -7.55
CA THR A 123 5.17 -2.03 -7.25
C THR A 123 6.63 -1.69 -7.57
N PHE A 124 7.57 -2.63 -7.39
CA PHE A 124 8.97 -2.44 -7.74
C PHE A 124 9.15 -2.06 -9.21
N ALA A 125 8.41 -2.70 -10.12
CA ALA A 125 8.41 -2.39 -11.54
C ALA A 125 7.61 -1.11 -11.84
N ALA A 126 6.41 -0.99 -11.30
CA ALA A 126 5.48 0.11 -11.56
C ALA A 126 6.03 1.48 -11.16
N SER A 127 6.70 1.56 -10.00
CA SER A 127 7.25 2.81 -9.46
C SER A 127 8.35 3.45 -10.32
N ILE A 128 8.97 2.69 -11.23
CA ILE A 128 9.92 3.23 -12.21
C ILE A 128 9.24 4.26 -13.11
N ALA A 129 8.05 3.96 -13.62
CA ALA A 129 7.30 4.89 -14.48
C ALA A 129 6.99 6.22 -13.77
N ALA A 130 6.65 6.17 -12.49
CA ALA A 130 6.38 7.36 -11.69
C ALA A 130 7.63 8.22 -11.48
N GLU A 131 8.76 7.60 -11.14
CA GLU A 131 10.04 8.29 -10.94
C GLU A 131 10.56 8.95 -12.21
N GLU A 132 10.60 8.22 -13.33
CA GLU A 132 11.05 8.71 -14.64
C GLU A 132 10.23 9.91 -15.12
N ASN A 133 8.92 9.91 -14.87
CA ASN A 133 7.99 10.95 -15.32
C ASN A 133 7.69 12.01 -14.25
N LYS A 134 8.27 11.90 -13.06
CA LYS A 134 8.09 12.84 -11.95
C LYS A 134 6.62 13.04 -11.58
N VAL A 135 5.88 11.95 -11.39
CA VAL A 135 4.49 11.93 -10.95
C VAL A 135 4.43 11.36 -9.54
N PRO A 136 3.79 12.03 -8.56
CA PRO A 136 3.66 11.51 -7.21
C PRO A 136 3.01 10.12 -7.20
N PHE A 137 3.65 9.17 -6.51
CA PHE A 137 3.22 7.79 -6.41
C PHE A 137 3.13 7.37 -4.94
N ILE A 138 1.96 6.93 -4.51
CA ILE A 138 1.71 6.44 -3.16
C ILE A 138 1.58 4.92 -3.21
N ALA A 139 2.61 4.20 -2.79
CA ALA A 139 2.54 2.76 -2.59
C ALA A 139 1.63 2.44 -1.40
N ILE A 140 0.79 1.44 -1.53
CA ILE A 140 -0.24 1.06 -0.55
C ILE A 140 0.28 -0.05 0.35
N CYS A 141 0.43 -1.26 -0.20
CA CYS A 141 0.81 -2.47 0.55
C CYS A 141 2.21 -3.00 0.18
N ALA A 142 3.01 -2.22 -0.55
CA ALA A 142 4.30 -2.65 -1.06
C ALA A 142 5.44 -2.04 -0.27
N ASN A 143 5.85 -2.66 0.81
CA ASN A 143 6.79 -2.10 1.79
C ASN A 143 8.19 -2.74 1.79
N SER A 144 8.56 -3.50 0.75
CA SER A 144 9.93 -4.01 0.63
C SER A 144 10.94 -2.86 0.60
N HIS A 145 11.93 -2.91 1.48
CA HIS A 145 13.01 -1.91 1.54
C HIS A 145 13.74 -1.75 0.19
N LYS A 146 13.77 -2.79 -0.65
CA LYS A 146 14.35 -2.72 -2.00
C LYS A 146 13.66 -1.70 -2.91
N ILE A 147 12.40 -1.34 -2.64
CA ILE A 147 11.69 -0.29 -3.40
C ILE A 147 12.25 1.08 -3.03
N TYR A 148 12.45 1.36 -1.74
CA TYR A 148 12.75 2.70 -1.20
C TYR A 148 14.25 2.98 -1.08
N ASN A 149 15.11 1.96 -1.18
CA ASN A 149 16.56 2.13 -1.17
C ASN A 149 17.16 2.48 -2.54
N ARG A 150 16.32 2.68 -3.57
CA ARG A 150 16.75 3.08 -4.93
C ARG A 150 17.02 4.57 -5.07
N GLY A 151 16.78 5.38 -4.02
CA GLY A 151 16.94 6.83 -4.07
C GLY A 151 15.81 7.56 -4.82
N PHE A 152 14.69 6.90 -5.09
CA PHE A 152 13.54 7.49 -5.77
C PHE A 152 12.94 8.63 -4.94
N GLN A 153 12.60 9.73 -5.63
CA GLN A 153 12.09 10.94 -4.99
C GLN A 153 10.57 11.12 -5.16
N TRP A 154 9.97 10.38 -6.10
CA TRP A 154 8.55 10.52 -6.47
C TRP A 154 7.67 9.38 -5.94
N VAL A 155 8.22 8.57 -5.04
CA VAL A 155 7.55 7.39 -4.46
C VAL A 155 7.52 7.52 -2.94
N VAL A 156 6.34 7.36 -2.35
CA VAL A 156 6.14 7.21 -0.91
C VAL A 156 5.33 5.94 -0.62
N CYS A 157 5.33 5.47 0.63
CA CYS A 157 4.53 4.34 1.09
C CYS A 157 3.78 4.71 2.35
N VAL A 158 2.50 4.40 2.47
CA VAL A 158 1.70 4.74 3.66
C VAL A 158 2.05 3.88 4.88
N ILE A 159 2.56 2.68 4.67
CA ILE A 159 2.93 1.72 5.72
C ILE A 159 4.45 1.67 5.93
N ASP A 160 4.86 1.19 7.10
CA ASP A 160 6.27 1.03 7.43
C ASP A 160 6.93 -0.11 6.63
N LYS A 161 8.26 -0.10 6.59
CA LYS A 161 9.07 -1.08 5.83
C LYS A 161 8.89 -2.51 6.34
N ALA A 162 9.00 -3.46 5.43
CA ALA A 162 8.82 -4.89 5.70
C ALA A 162 9.62 -5.42 6.92
N PRO A 163 10.86 -5.01 7.20
CA PRO A 163 11.56 -5.47 8.40
C PRO A 163 10.92 -5.05 9.73
N LEU A 164 10.05 -4.05 9.75
CA LEU A 164 9.32 -3.63 10.95
C LEU A 164 7.85 -4.09 10.94
N TYR A 165 7.43 -4.85 9.92
CA TYR A 165 6.06 -5.28 9.74
C TYR A 165 5.47 -6.00 10.96
N THR A 166 6.26 -6.80 11.65
CA THR A 166 5.83 -7.61 12.81
C THR A 166 6.44 -7.17 14.14
N HIS A 167 6.97 -5.92 14.25
CA HIS A 167 7.65 -5.52 15.47
C HIS A 167 6.73 -5.59 16.70
N ARG A 168 5.47 -5.13 16.60
CA ARG A 168 4.50 -5.17 17.71
C ARG A 168 4.13 -6.59 18.15
N TYR A 169 4.22 -7.55 17.24
CA TYR A 169 4.06 -8.95 17.60
C TYR A 169 5.23 -9.40 18.51
N TRP A 170 6.46 -9.06 18.14
CA TRP A 170 7.61 -9.44 18.93
C TRP A 170 7.69 -8.68 20.26
N ASP A 171 7.22 -7.41 20.30
CA ASP A 171 7.06 -6.66 21.56
C ASP A 171 6.07 -7.37 22.51
N MET A 172 4.98 -7.91 21.97
CA MET A 172 4.02 -8.72 22.73
C MET A 172 4.67 -9.99 23.27
N ILE A 173 5.33 -10.75 22.41
CA ILE A 173 6.01 -12.00 22.80
C ILE A 173 7.07 -11.76 23.87
N GLU A 174 7.84 -10.67 23.78
CA GLU A 174 8.80 -10.26 24.79
C GLU A 174 8.11 -9.94 26.13
N ALA A 175 7.05 -9.13 26.07
CA ALA A 175 6.31 -8.72 27.27
C ALA A 175 5.65 -9.90 28.00
N GLU A 176 5.16 -10.90 27.26
CA GLU A 176 4.55 -12.11 27.84
C GLU A 176 5.59 -13.13 28.33
N GLY A 177 6.75 -13.20 27.70
CA GLY A 177 7.88 -14.02 28.10
C GLY A 177 7.69 -15.54 28.04
N GLN A 178 6.60 -16.01 27.40
CA GLN A 178 6.19 -17.42 27.42
C GLN A 178 6.85 -18.28 26.35
N ALA A 179 7.21 -17.69 25.20
CA ALA A 179 7.91 -18.36 24.10
C ALA A 179 9.43 -18.25 24.23
N LYS A 180 10.17 -19.27 23.80
CA LYS A 180 11.65 -19.32 23.85
C LYS A 180 12.28 -19.67 22.51
N THR A 181 11.52 -20.30 21.60
CA THR A 181 12.04 -20.81 20.33
C THR A 181 11.11 -20.48 19.19
N VAL A 182 11.71 -20.22 18.00
CA VAL A 182 10.96 -19.96 16.76
C VAL A 182 11.59 -20.72 15.59
N ALA A 183 10.73 -21.33 14.76
CA ALA A 183 11.08 -21.82 13.44
C ALA A 183 10.47 -20.92 12.37
N PHE A 184 11.24 -20.53 11.37
CA PHE A 184 10.81 -19.70 10.27
C PHE A 184 10.59 -20.50 8.99
N VAL A 185 9.44 -20.27 8.34
CA VAL A 185 9.12 -20.75 6.99
C VAL A 185 8.92 -19.51 6.11
N VAL A 186 9.74 -19.36 5.08
CA VAL A 186 9.81 -18.12 4.29
C VAL A 186 9.63 -18.42 2.82
N GLU A 187 8.66 -17.81 2.18
CA GLU A 187 8.54 -17.80 0.73
C GLU A 187 9.61 -16.91 0.11
N ASP A 188 10.30 -17.42 -0.93
CA ASP A 188 11.39 -16.69 -1.61
C ASP A 188 10.86 -15.60 -2.54
N THR A 189 10.25 -14.56 -1.94
CA THR A 189 9.80 -13.34 -2.63
C THR A 189 10.14 -12.08 -1.84
N LEU A 190 10.04 -10.90 -2.47
CA LEU A 190 10.57 -9.64 -1.93
C LEU A 190 10.02 -9.27 -0.55
N HIS A 191 8.69 -9.35 -0.35
CA HIS A 191 8.07 -8.95 0.91
C HIS A 191 8.33 -9.99 2.01
N PRO A 192 8.03 -11.30 1.86
CA PRO A 192 8.33 -12.32 2.84
C PRO A 192 9.79 -12.34 3.30
N GLN A 193 10.73 -12.25 2.39
CA GLN A 193 12.15 -12.12 2.67
C GLN A 193 12.49 -10.87 3.51
N GLY A 194 11.82 -9.76 3.21
CA GLY A 194 11.97 -8.50 3.95
C GLY A 194 11.47 -8.62 5.38
N VAL A 195 10.28 -9.22 5.56
CA VAL A 195 9.68 -9.46 6.87
C VAL A 195 10.54 -10.42 7.70
N TYR A 196 10.97 -11.55 7.14
CA TYR A 196 11.83 -12.50 7.83
C TYR A 196 13.10 -11.83 8.39
N ARG A 197 13.82 -11.02 7.58
CA ARG A 197 15.04 -10.35 8.05
C ARG A 197 14.79 -9.45 9.27
N GLY A 198 13.64 -8.80 9.33
CA GLY A 198 13.23 -8.03 10.49
C GLY A 198 12.80 -8.92 11.65
N ALA A 199 11.94 -9.89 11.39
CA ALA A 199 11.41 -10.82 12.37
C ALA A 199 12.52 -11.60 13.09
N LYS A 200 13.54 -12.06 12.36
CA LYS A 200 14.74 -12.70 12.95
C LYS A 200 15.37 -11.81 14.02
N LYS A 201 15.72 -10.56 13.65
CA LYS A 201 16.36 -9.64 14.61
C LYS A 201 15.45 -9.30 15.79
N LEU A 202 14.17 -9.08 15.53
CA LEU A 202 13.20 -8.74 16.57
C LEU A 202 12.93 -9.91 17.51
N SER A 203 12.85 -11.16 17.01
CA SER A 203 12.71 -12.34 17.85
C SER A 203 13.94 -12.59 18.71
N GLU A 204 15.15 -12.37 18.19
CA GLU A 204 16.39 -12.44 18.95
C GLU A 204 16.40 -11.39 20.09
N THR A 205 15.95 -10.15 19.80
CA THR A 205 15.79 -9.09 20.81
C THR A 205 14.76 -9.46 21.87
N ALA A 206 13.65 -10.10 21.47
CA ALA A 206 12.62 -10.61 22.39
C ALA A 206 13.05 -11.88 23.15
N GLY A 207 14.30 -12.30 23.03
CA GLY A 207 14.89 -13.42 23.78
C GLY A 207 14.58 -14.81 23.20
N LEU A 208 14.11 -14.92 21.95
CA LEU A 208 13.85 -16.20 21.31
C LEU A 208 15.07 -16.69 20.53
N LYS A 209 15.24 -18.01 20.52
CA LYS A 209 16.22 -18.68 19.68
C LYS A 209 15.58 -19.15 18.39
N GLU A 210 16.14 -18.76 17.22
CA GLU A 210 15.84 -19.40 15.94
C GLU A 210 16.36 -20.85 15.96
N VAL A 211 15.46 -21.82 15.84
CA VAL A 211 15.81 -23.25 15.86
C VAL A 211 15.81 -23.84 14.45
N LEU A 212 15.13 -23.22 13.49
CA LEU A 212 15.11 -23.65 12.10
C LEU A 212 14.74 -22.49 11.17
N LEU A 213 15.36 -22.45 10.00
CA LEU A 213 14.97 -21.63 8.88
C LEU A 213 14.75 -22.51 7.64
N LYS A 214 13.59 -22.35 7.00
CA LYS A 214 13.28 -22.90 5.68
C LYS A 214 12.90 -21.76 4.73
N VAL A 215 13.72 -21.50 3.73
CA VAL A 215 13.41 -20.61 2.62
C VAL A 215 13.01 -21.49 1.43
N LEU A 216 11.81 -21.32 0.90
CA LEU A 216 11.24 -22.19 -0.11
C LEU A 216 10.76 -21.38 -1.31
N PRO A 217 10.87 -21.89 -2.54
CA PRO A 217 10.33 -21.27 -3.74
C PRO A 217 8.84 -20.95 -3.63
N ALA A 218 8.40 -19.89 -4.29
CA ALA A 218 7.00 -19.43 -4.24
C ALA A 218 5.99 -20.43 -4.84
N ASP A 219 6.46 -21.33 -5.70
CA ASP A 219 5.69 -22.40 -6.34
C ASP A 219 5.82 -23.75 -5.61
N THR A 220 6.31 -23.76 -4.37
CA THR A 220 6.35 -24.97 -3.56
C THR A 220 4.95 -25.48 -3.27
N HIS A 221 4.70 -26.76 -3.54
CA HIS A 221 3.42 -27.45 -3.30
C HIS A 221 3.53 -28.58 -2.27
N ASP A 222 4.72 -29.13 -2.05
CA ASP A 222 4.99 -30.16 -1.04
C ASP A 222 5.90 -29.61 0.06
N PHE A 223 5.37 -29.54 1.27
CA PHE A 223 6.04 -29.03 2.47
C PHE A 223 6.45 -30.13 3.44
N THR A 224 6.20 -31.41 3.11
CA THR A 224 6.40 -32.56 4.01
C THR A 224 7.78 -32.56 4.64
N ALA A 225 8.83 -32.43 3.84
CA ALA A 225 10.22 -32.43 4.34
C ALA A 225 10.52 -31.24 5.26
N ALA A 226 9.93 -30.07 4.99
CA ALA A 226 10.08 -28.90 5.85
C ALA A 226 9.34 -29.09 7.18
N ILE A 227 8.13 -29.63 7.16
CA ILE A 227 7.29 -29.88 8.33
C ILE A 227 7.94 -30.91 9.25
N VAL A 228 8.44 -32.03 8.71
CA VAL A 228 9.16 -33.04 9.50
C VAL A 228 10.37 -32.41 10.22
N LYS A 229 11.14 -31.56 9.53
CA LYS A 229 12.27 -30.86 10.16
C LYS A 229 11.86 -29.85 11.23
N ILE A 230 10.70 -29.22 11.10
CA ILE A 230 10.14 -28.35 12.15
C ILE A 230 9.74 -29.18 13.36
N GLN A 231 9.09 -30.33 13.17
CA GLN A 231 8.69 -31.25 14.27
C GLN A 231 9.93 -31.73 15.07
N GLU A 232 11.04 -32.09 14.40
CA GLU A 232 12.29 -32.49 15.06
C GLU A 232 12.82 -31.39 16.02
N THR A 233 12.57 -30.12 15.73
CA THR A 233 13.06 -28.98 16.56
C THR A 233 12.08 -28.58 17.66
N SER A 234 10.83 -29.03 17.59
CA SER A 234 9.75 -28.70 18.56
C SER A 234 9.70 -27.22 18.96
N PRO A 235 9.53 -26.27 18.00
CA PRO A 235 9.54 -24.84 18.31
C PRO A 235 8.30 -24.41 19.07
N ASP A 236 8.41 -23.38 19.91
CA ASP A 236 7.24 -22.74 20.54
C ASP A 236 6.37 -22.03 19.47
N ILE A 237 7.03 -21.34 18.53
CA ILE A 237 6.38 -20.59 17.46
C ILE A 237 6.84 -21.10 16.10
N VAL A 238 5.88 -21.35 15.20
CA VAL A 238 6.15 -21.50 13.76
C VAL A 238 5.71 -20.21 13.06
N PHE A 239 6.69 -19.45 12.58
CA PHE A 239 6.48 -18.18 11.92
C PHE A 239 6.52 -18.36 10.40
N VAL A 240 5.37 -18.15 9.73
CA VAL A 240 5.22 -18.29 8.28
C VAL A 240 5.22 -16.91 7.64
N SER A 241 6.32 -16.58 6.95
CA SER A 241 6.46 -15.36 6.18
C SER A 241 6.24 -15.66 4.70
N ALA A 242 5.00 -15.60 4.25
CA ALA A 242 4.61 -15.99 2.89
C ALA A 242 3.33 -15.26 2.41
N ASN A 243 3.10 -15.30 1.09
CA ASN A 243 1.84 -14.87 0.50
C ASN A 243 0.72 -15.90 0.80
N VAL A 244 -0.54 -15.49 0.63
CA VAL A 244 -1.71 -16.27 1.07
C VAL A 244 -1.77 -17.68 0.46
N PRO A 245 -1.59 -17.90 -0.86
CA PRO A 245 -1.66 -19.24 -1.43
C PRO A 245 -0.64 -20.22 -0.83
N PHE A 246 0.61 -19.77 -0.67
CA PHE A 246 1.69 -20.54 -0.04
C PHE A 246 1.33 -20.85 1.43
N SER A 247 0.88 -19.85 2.17
CA SER A 247 0.51 -20.00 3.59
C SER A 247 -0.63 -21.01 3.78
N ILE A 248 -1.65 -21.01 2.91
CA ILE A 248 -2.74 -21.99 2.94
C ILE A 248 -2.22 -23.41 2.68
N ALA A 249 -1.39 -23.57 1.65
CA ALA A 249 -0.84 -24.89 1.29
C ALA A 249 0.04 -25.44 2.41
N PHE A 250 0.93 -24.62 2.97
CA PHE A 250 1.77 -25.00 4.12
C PHE A 250 0.90 -25.39 5.34
N MET A 251 -0.04 -24.54 5.72
CA MET A 251 -0.86 -24.77 6.92
C MET A 251 -1.76 -26.01 6.81
N ARG A 252 -2.27 -26.32 5.61
CA ARG A 252 -3.03 -27.56 5.37
C ARG A 252 -2.17 -28.79 5.66
N GLN A 253 -1.00 -28.88 5.04
CA GLN A 253 -0.07 -29.99 5.25
C GLN A 253 0.45 -30.02 6.70
N ALA A 254 0.71 -28.87 7.32
CA ALA A 254 1.10 -28.80 8.72
C ALA A 254 0.03 -29.42 9.64
N ARG A 255 -1.26 -29.17 9.36
CA ARG A 255 -2.38 -29.79 10.11
C ARG A 255 -2.53 -31.30 9.80
N GLU A 256 -2.39 -31.70 8.53
CA GLU A 256 -2.43 -33.09 8.09
C GLU A 256 -1.32 -33.94 8.70
N LEU A 257 -0.15 -33.35 8.96
CA LEU A 257 1.01 -33.99 9.56
C LEU A 257 1.13 -33.75 11.08
N ASP A 258 0.09 -33.27 11.73
CA ASP A 258 0.01 -33.05 13.17
C ASP A 258 1.16 -32.14 13.71
N LEU A 259 1.59 -31.12 12.94
CA LEU A 259 2.49 -30.12 13.45
C LEU A 259 1.73 -29.17 14.39
N ASN A 260 2.03 -29.23 15.70
CA ASN A 260 1.35 -28.51 16.76
C ASN A 260 2.32 -27.67 17.62
N PRO A 261 2.86 -26.55 17.12
CA PRO A 261 3.58 -25.60 17.96
C PRO A 261 2.59 -24.94 18.96
N LYS A 262 3.10 -24.25 19.97
CA LYS A 262 2.22 -23.46 20.83
C LYS A 262 1.50 -22.36 20.05
N GLU A 263 2.13 -21.82 18.99
CA GLU A 263 1.53 -20.81 18.14
C GLU A 263 2.01 -20.89 16.69
N PHE A 264 1.05 -20.70 15.76
CA PHE A 264 1.35 -20.34 14.38
C PHE A 264 1.17 -18.85 14.20
N HIS A 265 2.22 -18.17 13.72
CA HIS A 265 2.13 -16.83 13.19
C HIS A 265 2.22 -16.86 11.67
N VAL A 266 1.21 -16.33 10.98
CA VAL A 266 1.13 -16.24 9.52
C VAL A 266 0.95 -14.79 9.13
N ILE A 267 1.92 -14.20 8.44
CA ILE A 267 1.91 -12.75 8.17
C ILE A 267 0.67 -12.28 7.40
N HIS A 268 0.08 -13.14 6.58
CA HIS A 268 -1.11 -12.86 5.77
C HIS A 268 -2.24 -13.85 6.09
N HIS A 269 -2.94 -13.63 7.19
CA HIS A 269 -3.98 -14.53 7.71
C HIS A 269 -5.41 -14.04 7.43
N GLY A 270 -5.61 -13.18 6.40
CA GLY A 270 -6.90 -12.59 6.04
C GLY A 270 -7.99 -13.58 5.60
N GLY A 271 -9.13 -13.06 5.12
CA GLY A 271 -10.33 -13.86 4.87
C GLY A 271 -10.15 -15.00 3.89
N VAL A 272 -9.33 -14.82 2.85
CA VAL A 272 -9.00 -15.91 1.91
C VAL A 272 -8.26 -17.05 2.63
N PHE A 273 -7.32 -16.72 3.53
CA PHE A 273 -6.63 -17.70 4.37
C PHE A 273 -7.61 -18.41 5.30
N LYS A 274 -8.46 -17.65 6.01
CA LYS A 274 -9.49 -18.20 6.90
C LYS A 274 -10.45 -19.13 6.15
N LYS A 275 -10.96 -18.73 4.99
CA LYS A 275 -11.83 -19.57 4.15
C LYS A 275 -11.11 -20.81 3.63
N GLY A 276 -9.83 -20.67 3.26
CA GLY A 276 -9.02 -21.77 2.76
C GLY A 276 -8.73 -22.87 3.78
N LEU A 277 -8.68 -22.53 5.07
CA LEU A 277 -8.39 -23.45 6.17
C LEU A 277 -9.60 -23.83 7.01
N GLY A 278 -10.69 -23.06 6.92
CA GLY A 278 -11.86 -23.27 7.77
C GLY A 278 -11.48 -23.26 9.26
N VAL A 279 -11.91 -24.31 9.98
CA VAL A 279 -11.59 -24.47 11.41
C VAL A 279 -10.09 -24.57 11.70
N GLY A 280 -9.26 -24.95 10.73
CA GLY A 280 -7.79 -25.00 10.88
C GLY A 280 -7.11 -23.63 11.03
N ALA A 281 -7.84 -22.55 10.77
CA ALA A 281 -7.35 -21.17 10.97
C ALA A 281 -7.52 -20.67 12.41
N GLU A 282 -8.32 -21.33 13.24
CA GLU A 282 -8.55 -20.92 14.64
C GLU A 282 -7.25 -20.87 15.43
N GLY A 283 -7.08 -19.80 16.21
CA GLY A 283 -5.90 -19.56 17.03
C GLY A 283 -4.68 -19.01 16.28
N VAL A 284 -4.69 -18.97 14.95
CA VAL A 284 -3.57 -18.42 14.16
C VAL A 284 -3.46 -16.93 14.41
N VAL A 285 -2.24 -16.48 14.70
CA VAL A 285 -1.89 -15.06 14.80
C VAL A 285 -1.36 -14.55 13.45
N GLY A 286 -1.62 -13.30 13.13
CA GLY A 286 -1.08 -12.62 11.97
C GLY A 286 -1.11 -11.11 12.15
N GLN A 287 -1.20 -10.34 11.05
CA GLN A 287 -1.09 -8.89 11.07
C GLN A 287 -2.33 -8.23 10.45
N SER A 288 -2.81 -7.18 11.10
CA SER A 288 -3.90 -6.32 10.60
C SER A 288 -3.57 -4.84 10.79
N TYR A 289 -4.11 -3.97 9.95
CA TYR A 289 -3.97 -2.52 10.14
C TYR A 289 -5.14 -1.93 10.91
N TRP A 290 -6.28 -2.58 10.86
CA TRP A 290 -7.49 -2.18 11.55
C TRP A 290 -8.45 -3.36 11.68
N THR A 291 -9.17 -3.44 12.79
CA THR A 291 -10.31 -4.34 12.98
C THR A 291 -11.48 -3.57 13.59
N GLN A 292 -12.68 -4.12 13.47
CA GLN A 292 -13.86 -3.52 14.09
C GLN A 292 -13.66 -3.36 15.61
N GLY A 293 -13.93 -2.17 16.13
CA GLY A 293 -13.72 -1.81 17.55
C GLY A 293 -12.48 -0.94 17.78
N MET A 294 -11.62 -0.75 16.77
CA MET A 294 -10.55 0.27 16.84
C MET A 294 -11.12 1.65 16.51
N ASP A 295 -10.78 2.63 17.36
CA ASP A 295 -11.23 4.02 17.24
C ASP A 295 -10.09 4.93 16.74
N TYR A 296 -9.75 4.80 15.45
CA TYR A 296 -8.79 5.67 14.77
C TYR A 296 -9.42 6.38 13.56
N GLY A 297 -9.02 7.64 13.37
CA GLY A 297 -9.44 8.44 12.22
C GLY A 297 -10.95 8.64 12.18
N HIS A 298 -11.57 8.17 11.11
CA HIS A 298 -13.02 8.21 10.89
C HIS A 298 -13.54 6.80 10.60
N PRO A 299 -13.66 5.92 11.62
CA PRO A 299 -14.07 4.53 11.42
C PRO A 299 -15.46 4.42 10.78
N GLU A 300 -16.39 5.33 11.10
CA GLU A 300 -17.72 5.39 10.50
C GLU A 300 -17.67 5.64 8.98
N ARG A 301 -16.79 6.52 8.50
CA ARG A 301 -16.57 6.74 7.07
C ARG A 301 -16.00 5.48 6.39
N PHE A 302 -15.03 4.85 7.01
CA PHE A 302 -14.44 3.63 6.47
C PHE A 302 -15.48 2.52 6.34
N VAL A 303 -16.27 2.27 7.38
CA VAL A 303 -17.35 1.29 7.36
C VAL A 303 -18.35 1.60 6.26
N ALA A 304 -18.82 2.86 6.15
CA ALA A 304 -19.76 3.28 5.10
C ALA A 304 -19.20 3.06 3.68
N VAL A 305 -17.90 3.34 3.46
CA VAL A 305 -17.23 3.08 2.16
C VAL A 305 -17.15 1.59 1.87
N MET A 306 -16.81 0.76 2.88
CA MET A 306 -16.79 -0.69 2.74
C MET A 306 -18.17 -1.26 2.39
N GLU A 307 -19.22 -0.86 3.10
CA GLU A 307 -20.61 -1.27 2.84
C GLU A 307 -21.03 -0.87 1.41
N ARG A 308 -20.78 0.36 1.00
CA ARG A 308 -21.08 0.84 -0.37
C ARG A 308 -20.33 0.05 -1.44
N SER A 309 -19.10 -0.37 -1.15
CA SER A 309 -18.30 -1.16 -2.08
C SER A 309 -18.76 -2.60 -2.23
N GLY A 310 -19.55 -3.12 -1.29
CA GLY A 310 -19.95 -4.52 -1.19
C GLY A 310 -18.80 -5.46 -0.80
N ILE A 311 -17.67 -4.90 -0.31
CA ILE A 311 -16.49 -5.68 0.09
C ILE A 311 -16.56 -5.97 1.59
N SER A 312 -16.39 -7.24 1.95
CA SER A 312 -16.29 -7.67 3.35
C SER A 312 -14.89 -7.36 3.89
N LEU A 313 -14.81 -6.65 5.01
CA LEU A 313 -13.53 -6.40 5.70
C LEU A 313 -12.86 -7.71 6.15
N ASP A 314 -13.65 -8.68 6.58
CA ASP A 314 -13.15 -9.99 6.98
C ASP A 314 -12.48 -10.75 5.82
N ASP A 315 -12.92 -10.51 4.59
CA ASP A 315 -12.34 -11.13 3.40
C ASP A 315 -11.12 -10.37 2.88
N PHE A 316 -11.11 -9.05 3.05
CA PHE A 316 -10.08 -8.16 2.48
C PHE A 316 -9.43 -7.26 3.54
N PRO A 317 -8.55 -7.82 4.39
CA PRO A 317 -7.91 -7.09 5.50
C PRO A 317 -6.96 -5.98 5.04
N TRP A 318 -6.70 -5.86 3.73
CA TRP A 318 -5.90 -4.80 3.12
C TRP A 318 -6.70 -3.52 2.83
N ALA A 319 -8.03 -3.57 2.91
CA ALA A 319 -8.89 -2.42 2.67
C ALA A 319 -8.52 -1.19 3.54
N PRO A 320 -8.15 -1.32 4.83
CA PRO A 320 -7.68 -0.18 5.62
C PRO A 320 -6.44 0.50 5.02
N ALA A 321 -5.48 -0.28 4.48
CA ALA A 321 -4.28 0.30 3.85
C ALA A 321 -4.62 1.07 2.57
N TYR A 322 -5.58 0.60 1.79
CA TYR A 322 -6.08 1.33 0.62
C TYR A 322 -6.78 2.62 1.05
N MET A 323 -7.64 2.56 2.07
CA MET A 323 -8.31 3.74 2.60
C MET A 323 -7.30 4.79 3.09
N MET A 324 -6.25 4.38 3.83
CA MET A 324 -5.16 5.28 4.23
C MET A 324 -4.52 5.98 3.03
N ALA A 325 -4.26 5.27 1.95
CA ALA A 325 -3.65 5.84 0.75
C ALA A 325 -4.60 6.83 0.04
N PHE A 326 -5.89 6.56 0.03
CA PHE A 326 -6.91 7.48 -0.53
C PHE A 326 -6.98 8.77 0.29
N GLU A 327 -7.00 8.66 1.62
CA GLU A 327 -7.01 9.79 2.55
C GLU A 327 -5.72 10.62 2.42
N VAL A 328 -4.56 9.97 2.29
CA VAL A 328 -3.27 10.62 2.05
C VAL A 328 -3.28 11.37 0.72
N ALA A 329 -3.76 10.75 -0.36
CA ALA A 329 -3.81 11.37 -1.69
C ALA A 329 -4.70 12.61 -1.69
N THR A 330 -5.91 12.50 -1.15
CA THR A 330 -6.89 13.61 -1.12
C THR A 330 -6.42 14.76 -0.23
N GLN A 331 -5.88 14.46 0.95
CA GLN A 331 -5.31 15.47 1.86
C GLN A 331 -4.06 16.15 1.29
N ALA A 332 -3.22 15.42 0.56
CA ALA A 332 -2.04 16.00 -0.09
C ALA A 332 -2.46 17.03 -1.16
N ILE A 333 -3.47 16.71 -1.98
CA ILE A 333 -4.01 17.58 -3.00
C ILE A 333 -4.64 18.84 -2.38
N GLU A 334 -5.47 18.67 -1.36
CA GLU A 334 -6.12 19.78 -0.67
C GLU A 334 -5.12 20.74 -0.03
N ARG A 335 -4.11 20.20 0.68
CA ARG A 335 -3.05 21.00 1.33
C ARG A 335 -2.10 21.64 0.33
N ALA A 336 -1.78 20.97 -0.79
CA ALA A 336 -1.02 21.58 -1.87
C ALA A 336 -1.80 22.70 -2.56
N GLY A 337 -3.13 22.62 -2.53
CA GLY A 337 -4.02 23.53 -3.22
C GLY A 337 -3.78 23.57 -4.74
N SER A 338 -3.20 22.52 -5.30
CA SER A 338 -2.72 22.48 -6.68
C SER A 338 -2.54 21.05 -7.17
N LEU A 339 -2.77 20.83 -8.47
CA LEU A 339 -2.44 19.58 -9.17
C LEU A 339 -1.04 19.61 -9.81
N ASP A 340 -0.30 20.72 -9.66
CA ASP A 340 1.10 20.80 -10.09
C ASP A 340 1.95 19.78 -9.29
N LYS A 341 2.49 18.81 -9.98
CA LYS A 341 3.29 17.71 -9.41
C LYS A 341 4.50 18.22 -8.62
N LYS A 342 5.09 19.37 -9.02
CA LYS A 342 6.22 20.01 -8.31
C LYS A 342 5.80 20.61 -6.97
N LYS A 343 4.54 20.95 -6.77
CA LYS A 343 3.97 21.41 -5.50
C LYS A 343 3.41 20.23 -4.70
N LEU A 344 2.76 19.30 -5.38
CA LEU A 344 2.10 18.17 -4.75
C LEU A 344 3.09 17.21 -4.07
N MET A 345 4.19 16.83 -4.74
CA MET A 345 5.14 15.87 -4.17
C MET A 345 5.84 16.35 -2.88
N PRO A 346 6.37 17.59 -2.81
CA PRO A 346 6.93 18.11 -1.55
C PRO A 346 5.88 18.22 -0.43
N THR A 347 4.62 18.56 -0.76
CA THR A 347 3.51 18.59 0.21
C THR A 347 3.23 17.19 0.73
N LEU A 348 3.14 16.20 -0.17
CA LEU A 348 2.94 14.80 0.18
C LEU A 348 4.04 14.28 1.13
N LYS A 349 5.30 14.54 0.83
CA LYS A 349 6.44 14.11 1.68
C LYS A 349 6.42 14.70 3.09
N LYS A 350 5.87 15.90 3.26
CA LYS A 350 5.74 16.58 4.56
C LYS A 350 4.40 16.35 5.24
N LEU A 351 3.55 15.53 4.64
CA LEU A 351 2.21 15.30 5.16
C LEU A 351 2.27 14.60 6.52
N LYS A 352 1.44 15.07 7.43
CA LYS A 352 1.08 14.39 8.66
C LYS A 352 -0.43 14.43 8.77
N VAL A 353 -1.08 13.27 8.68
CA VAL A 353 -2.54 13.16 8.61
C VAL A 353 -3.05 11.96 9.38
N MET A 354 -4.14 12.17 10.13
CA MET A 354 -4.87 11.07 10.77
C MET A 354 -5.63 10.29 9.69
N THR A 355 -5.49 8.99 9.72
CA THR A 355 -6.15 8.04 8.82
C THR A 355 -6.79 6.92 9.63
N ILE A 356 -7.53 6.04 8.97
CA ILE A 356 -8.13 4.86 9.62
C ILE A 356 -7.10 3.95 10.32
N GLY A 357 -5.86 3.93 9.88
CA GLY A 357 -4.77 3.17 10.50
C GLY A 357 -3.94 3.96 11.53
N GLY A 358 -4.32 5.23 11.81
CA GLY A 358 -3.57 6.15 12.66
C GLY A 358 -2.89 7.27 11.87
N VAL A 359 -1.92 7.95 12.49
CA VAL A 359 -1.24 9.10 11.88
C VAL A 359 -0.21 8.64 10.86
N VAL A 360 -0.48 8.90 9.58
CA VAL A 360 0.52 8.71 8.52
C VAL A 360 1.44 9.92 8.46
N SER A 361 2.73 9.66 8.47
CA SER A 361 3.80 10.60 8.10
C SER A 361 4.88 9.84 7.35
N PHE A 362 5.84 10.53 6.76
CA PHE A 362 6.87 9.92 5.92
C PHE A 362 8.27 10.24 6.42
N ALA A 363 9.14 9.24 6.42
CA ALA A 363 10.57 9.41 6.57
C ALA A 363 11.17 10.07 5.31
N GLU A 364 12.42 10.52 5.39
CA GLU A 364 13.12 11.19 4.29
C GLU A 364 13.12 10.36 2.98
N ASN A 365 13.26 9.05 3.09
CA ASN A 365 13.21 8.12 1.96
C ASN A 365 11.79 7.78 1.48
N GLY A 366 10.75 8.46 2.00
CA GLY A 366 9.36 8.27 1.60
C GLY A 366 8.63 7.10 2.25
N VAL A 367 9.27 6.38 3.18
CA VAL A 367 8.59 5.28 3.91
C VAL A 367 7.68 5.84 4.98
N GLY A 368 6.47 5.33 5.06
CA GLY A 368 5.46 5.72 6.04
C GLY A 368 5.71 5.16 7.44
N THR A 369 4.88 5.60 8.37
CA THR A 369 5.02 5.28 9.80
C THR A 369 3.98 4.32 10.34
N ILE A 370 3.03 3.89 9.49
CA ILE A 370 1.96 3.00 9.95
C ILE A 370 2.48 1.56 10.06
N ASN A 371 2.36 1.04 11.27
CA ASN A 371 2.68 -0.34 11.61
C ASN A 371 1.41 -1.17 11.72
N SER A 372 1.52 -2.45 11.34
CA SER A 372 0.47 -3.42 11.59
C SER A 372 0.41 -3.82 13.07
N TYR A 373 -0.72 -4.36 13.45
CA TYR A 373 -0.99 -4.87 14.78
C TYR A 373 -1.12 -6.39 14.74
N PRO A 374 -0.61 -7.12 15.76
CA PRO A 374 -0.88 -8.55 15.85
C PRO A 374 -2.39 -8.76 16.07
N SER A 375 -2.95 -9.63 15.27
CA SER A 375 -4.33 -10.04 15.38
C SER A 375 -4.46 -11.55 15.36
N GLN A 376 -5.36 -12.11 16.15
CA GLN A 376 -5.60 -13.55 16.27
C GLN A 376 -7.01 -13.91 15.81
N ILE A 377 -7.14 -15.04 15.16
CA ILE A 377 -8.46 -15.60 14.81
C ILE A 377 -9.01 -16.30 16.05
N ILE A 378 -10.07 -15.74 16.64
CA ILE A 378 -10.72 -16.21 17.85
C ILE A 378 -12.22 -16.38 17.57
N ASN A 379 -12.74 -17.59 17.70
CA ASN A 379 -14.13 -17.91 17.37
C ASN A 379 -14.50 -17.48 15.93
N GLY A 380 -13.56 -17.69 14.99
CA GLY A 380 -13.72 -17.36 13.58
C GLY A 380 -13.68 -15.85 13.25
N LYS A 381 -13.38 -14.97 14.20
CA LYS A 381 -13.28 -13.51 14.03
C LYS A 381 -11.86 -13.02 14.26
N TYR A 382 -11.48 -11.92 13.60
CA TYR A 382 -10.19 -11.25 13.81
C TYR A 382 -10.26 -10.31 15.01
N HIS A 383 -9.34 -10.48 15.95
CA HIS A 383 -9.21 -9.62 17.11
C HIS A 383 -7.79 -9.06 17.18
N ILE A 384 -7.64 -7.74 17.33
CA ILE A 384 -6.36 -7.17 17.73
C ILE A 384 -6.08 -7.64 19.16
N ILE A 385 -4.88 -8.17 19.39
CA ILE A 385 -4.46 -8.73 20.68
C ILE A 385 -3.37 -7.92 21.37
N TRP A 386 -2.76 -6.94 20.68
CA TRP A 386 -1.72 -6.07 21.22
C TRP A 386 -1.63 -4.73 20.44
N PRO A 387 -1.27 -3.61 21.11
CA PRO A 387 -1.10 -3.44 22.56
C PRO A 387 -2.44 -3.42 23.30
N SER A 388 -2.39 -3.62 24.62
CA SER A 388 -3.60 -3.78 25.46
C SER A 388 -4.59 -2.61 25.37
N GLN A 389 -4.09 -1.38 25.09
CA GLN A 389 -4.91 -0.17 24.99
C GLN A 389 -5.91 -0.19 23.81
N ILE A 390 -5.62 -0.99 22.77
CA ILE A 390 -6.46 -1.11 21.58
C ILE A 390 -6.87 -2.57 21.30
N ALA A 391 -6.46 -3.50 22.16
CA ALA A 391 -6.81 -4.89 22.01
C ALA A 391 -8.33 -5.10 22.12
N THR A 392 -8.90 -5.86 21.19
CA THR A 392 -10.33 -6.22 21.16
C THR A 392 -10.59 -7.59 21.78
N ALA A 393 -9.53 -8.36 22.06
CA ALA A 393 -9.54 -9.59 22.85
C ALA A 393 -8.16 -9.85 23.47
N PRO A 394 -8.06 -10.62 24.56
CA PRO A 394 -6.77 -11.08 25.08
C PRO A 394 -6.11 -12.07 24.13
N HIS A 395 -4.78 -12.07 24.10
CA HIS A 395 -4.01 -13.09 23.40
C HIS A 395 -4.27 -14.48 23.99
N ARG A 396 -4.60 -15.46 23.15
CA ARG A 396 -4.71 -16.86 23.54
C ARG A 396 -3.41 -17.58 23.22
N TYR A 397 -2.65 -17.93 24.25
CA TYR A 397 -1.41 -18.68 24.14
C TYR A 397 -1.39 -19.84 25.17
N PRO A 398 -1.22 -21.09 24.76
CA PRO A 398 -1.13 -21.57 23.39
C PRO A 398 -2.36 -21.26 22.54
N GLY A 399 -2.11 -20.88 21.27
CA GLY A 399 -3.17 -20.63 20.28
C GLY A 399 -3.66 -21.89 19.56
N THR A 400 -2.91 -22.99 19.69
CA THR A 400 -3.26 -24.28 19.09
C THR A 400 -4.28 -25.02 19.93
N ARG A 401 -5.10 -25.83 19.26
CA ARG A 401 -6.10 -26.69 19.91
C ARG A 401 -5.41 -27.70 20.83
N ASN A 402 -5.94 -27.85 22.03
CA ASN A 402 -5.79 -29.05 22.82
C ASN A 402 -6.59 -30.20 22.18
#